data_a6947dd074b0f9194539728c5e516b64
#
_entry.id   a6947dd074b0f9194539728c5e516b64
#
_cell.length_a   1.000
_cell.length_b   1.000
_cell.length_c   1.000
_cell.angle_alpha   90.00
_cell.angle_beta   90.00
_cell.angle_gamma   90.00
#
_symmetry.space_group_name_H-M   'P 1'
#
loop_
_entity.id
_entity.type
_entity.pdbx_description
1 polymer ?
#
loop_
_entity_poly.entity_id
_entity_poly.type
_entity_poly.pdbx_seq_one_letter_code
_entity_poly.pdbx_strand_id
1 'polypeptide(L)'
;TVEASDSRVIATDAYAATGCTIAPQNSWPGAPANAIIFGLKELPEDGTPLVHRHIMFGHAYKGQSAGRVLLQRFKAGGGTLLDLEYLTDETGRRVAAFGYWAGFAGAAVAVKCWAAQTREQPVAPITPYPNADALTRDLAAEIDGLGAPDALVIGALGRVGSGAADLCGRLGIKVTGWDMKETAH
;
A
#
# COMPACT_ATOMS: atom_id res chain seq x y z
N THR A 1 7.85 -20.12 -4.44
CA THR A 1 7.16 -19.96 -5.74
C THR A 1 6.46 -18.61 -5.76
N VAL A 2 6.49 -17.93 -6.90
CA VAL A 2 5.81 -16.65 -7.15
C VAL A 2 4.99 -16.78 -8.43
N GLU A 3 3.76 -16.34 -8.42
CA GLU A 3 2.93 -16.30 -9.61
C GLU A 3 3.35 -15.16 -10.55
N ALA A 4 3.32 -15.40 -11.84
CA ALA A 4 3.49 -14.35 -12.85
C ALA A 4 2.38 -13.29 -12.70
N SER A 5 2.70 -12.02 -12.96
CA SER A 5 1.72 -10.94 -12.88
C SER A 5 2.20 -9.75 -13.70
N ASP A 6 1.34 -9.27 -14.58
CA ASP A 6 1.60 -8.08 -15.40
C ASP A 6 1.22 -6.78 -14.70
N SER A 7 0.44 -6.87 -13.62
CA SER A 7 -0.03 -5.70 -12.85
C SER A 7 0.83 -5.38 -11.63
N ARG A 8 1.81 -6.24 -11.30
CA ARG A 8 2.67 -6.04 -10.14
C ARG A 8 3.76 -5.02 -10.46
N VAL A 9 4.01 -4.07 -9.53
CA VAL A 9 5.06 -3.05 -9.68
C VAL A 9 6.45 -3.68 -9.78
N ILE A 10 6.74 -4.74 -9.00
CA ILE A 10 7.97 -5.51 -9.10
C ILE A 10 7.79 -6.56 -10.20
N ALA A 11 8.56 -6.46 -11.25
CA ALA A 11 8.49 -7.38 -12.38
C ALA A 11 8.74 -8.85 -11.98
N THR A 12 8.09 -9.78 -12.68
CA THR A 12 8.24 -11.23 -12.43
C THR A 12 9.69 -11.69 -12.52
N ASP A 13 10.47 -11.14 -13.46
CA ASP A 13 11.89 -11.46 -13.65
C ASP A 13 12.76 -11.10 -12.45
N ALA A 14 12.41 -10.05 -11.70
CA ALA A 14 13.13 -9.69 -10.47
C ALA A 14 13.02 -10.79 -9.41
N TYR A 15 11.88 -11.45 -9.31
CA TYR A 15 11.70 -12.61 -8.42
C TYR A 15 12.45 -13.84 -8.92
N ALA A 16 12.44 -14.09 -10.24
CA ALA A 16 13.22 -15.19 -10.83
C ALA A 16 14.73 -15.02 -10.56
N ALA A 17 15.25 -13.80 -10.68
CA ALA A 17 16.64 -13.46 -10.40
C ALA A 17 17.06 -13.73 -8.94
N THR A 18 16.12 -13.76 -7.99
CA THR A 18 16.39 -14.14 -6.59
C THR A 18 16.25 -15.64 -6.32
N GLY A 19 16.07 -16.46 -7.37
CA GLY A 19 15.92 -17.91 -7.24
C GLY A 19 14.48 -18.38 -6.98
N CYS A 20 13.48 -17.50 -7.08
CA CYS A 20 12.09 -17.90 -6.97
C CYS A 20 11.65 -18.72 -8.20
N THR A 21 10.95 -19.83 -7.96
CA THR A 21 10.23 -20.55 -9.03
C THR A 21 9.03 -19.71 -9.47
N ILE A 22 8.88 -19.49 -10.77
CA ILE A 22 7.73 -18.78 -11.32
C ILE A 22 6.65 -19.77 -11.72
N ALA A 23 5.43 -19.51 -11.29
CA ALA A 23 4.22 -20.27 -11.62
C ALA A 23 3.24 -19.42 -12.45
N PRO A 24 2.33 -20.06 -13.20
CA PRO A 24 1.27 -19.33 -13.89
C PRO A 24 0.42 -18.48 -12.93
N GLN A 25 -0.11 -17.38 -13.42
CA GLN A 25 -1.05 -16.54 -12.68
C GLN A 25 -2.27 -17.35 -12.23
N ASN A 26 -2.74 -17.12 -11.01
CA ASN A 26 -3.87 -17.83 -10.39
C ASN A 26 -3.69 -19.35 -10.28
N SER A 27 -2.46 -19.83 -10.18
CA SER A 27 -2.15 -21.26 -10.00
C SER A 27 -2.20 -21.71 -8.52
N TRP A 28 -2.24 -20.78 -7.57
CA TRP A 28 -2.22 -21.07 -6.13
C TRP A 28 -3.30 -22.07 -5.65
N PRO A 29 -4.53 -22.16 -6.24
CA PRO A 29 -5.50 -23.15 -5.77
C PRO A 29 -5.03 -24.60 -5.94
N GLY A 30 -4.16 -24.85 -6.92
CA GLY A 30 -3.55 -26.16 -7.18
C GLY A 30 -2.27 -26.41 -6.38
N ALA A 31 -1.85 -25.51 -5.48
CA ALA A 31 -0.68 -25.71 -4.65
C ALA A 31 -0.88 -26.91 -3.69
N PRO A 32 0.20 -27.56 -3.19
CA PRO A 32 0.09 -28.59 -2.17
C PRO A 32 -0.73 -28.11 -0.95
N ALA A 33 -1.57 -28.95 -0.39
CA ALA A 33 -2.48 -28.58 0.70
C ALA A 33 -1.78 -28.01 1.95
N ASN A 34 -0.51 -28.34 2.16
CA ASN A 34 0.31 -27.79 3.23
C ASN A 34 1.01 -26.47 2.88
N ALA A 35 0.85 -25.96 1.67
CA ALA A 35 1.41 -24.69 1.26
C ALA A 35 0.80 -23.54 2.06
N ILE A 36 1.60 -22.48 2.25
CA ILE A 36 1.13 -21.20 2.77
C ILE A 36 0.97 -20.25 1.59
N ILE A 37 -0.23 -19.75 1.40
CA ILE A 37 -0.56 -18.79 0.35
C ILE A 37 -0.36 -17.39 0.93
N PHE A 38 0.62 -16.67 0.42
CA PHE A 38 0.88 -15.29 0.80
C PHE A 38 0.29 -14.35 -0.26
N GLY A 39 -0.78 -13.68 0.09
CA GLY A 39 -1.46 -12.70 -0.75
C GLY A 39 -1.53 -11.33 -0.10
N LEU A 40 -1.96 -10.32 -0.86
CA LEU A 40 -2.20 -8.98 -0.30
C LEU A 40 -3.64 -8.84 0.16
N LYS A 41 -4.58 -8.99 -0.76
CA LYS A 41 -6.03 -8.89 -0.58
C LYS A 41 -6.73 -9.75 -1.62
N GLU A 42 -8.04 -9.75 -1.54
CA GLU A 42 -9.02 -10.15 -2.55
C GLU A 42 -8.69 -11.46 -3.26
N LEU A 43 -9.42 -12.47 -2.88
CA LEU A 43 -9.47 -13.75 -3.57
C LEU A 43 -10.61 -13.71 -4.58
N PRO A 44 -10.57 -14.51 -5.67
CA PRO A 44 -11.69 -14.64 -6.57
C PRO A 44 -13.00 -14.90 -5.83
N GLU A 45 -14.07 -14.17 -6.17
CA GLU A 45 -15.40 -14.30 -5.54
C GLU A 45 -16.21 -15.44 -6.15
N ASP A 46 -15.61 -16.61 -6.29
CA ASP A 46 -16.18 -17.80 -6.94
C ASP A 46 -16.83 -18.78 -5.98
N GLY A 47 -16.82 -18.47 -4.67
CA GLY A 47 -17.37 -19.34 -3.63
C GLY A 47 -16.56 -20.61 -3.34
N THR A 48 -15.44 -20.85 -4.02
CA THR A 48 -14.60 -22.04 -3.86
C THR A 48 -14.11 -22.17 -2.40
N PRO A 49 -14.22 -23.36 -1.76
CA PRO A 49 -13.68 -23.60 -0.43
C PRO A 49 -12.16 -23.36 -0.36
N LEU A 50 -11.70 -22.72 0.70
CA LEU A 50 -10.29 -22.40 0.91
C LEU A 50 -9.65 -23.44 1.80
N VAL A 51 -8.74 -24.24 1.27
CA VAL A 51 -8.11 -25.38 1.97
C VAL A 51 -6.74 -25.04 2.57
N HIS A 52 -6.08 -23.99 2.07
CA HIS A 52 -4.73 -23.61 2.49
C HIS A 52 -4.73 -22.67 3.69
N ARG A 53 -3.56 -22.47 4.26
CA ARG A 53 -3.29 -21.35 5.17
C ARG A 53 -3.00 -20.11 4.33
N HIS A 54 -3.77 -19.06 4.51
CA HIS A 54 -3.61 -17.78 3.81
C HIS A 54 -3.11 -16.71 4.76
N ILE A 55 -2.08 -15.98 4.34
CA ILE A 55 -1.59 -14.77 4.99
C ILE A 55 -1.99 -13.61 4.09
N MET A 56 -2.95 -12.78 4.53
CA MET A 56 -3.49 -11.68 3.71
C MET A 56 -4.25 -10.67 4.58
N PHE A 57 -4.60 -9.51 4.03
CA PHE A 57 -5.57 -8.60 4.65
C PHE A 57 -6.98 -9.08 4.34
N GLY A 58 -7.59 -9.83 5.25
CA GLY A 58 -8.88 -10.47 5.03
C GLY A 58 -10.09 -9.55 5.14
N HIS A 59 -9.98 -8.44 5.88
CA HIS A 59 -11.08 -7.51 6.18
C HIS A 59 -12.36 -8.22 6.68
N ALA A 60 -12.21 -9.36 7.35
CA ALA A 60 -13.31 -10.26 7.66
C ALA A 60 -14.03 -9.93 8.98
N TYR A 61 -13.41 -9.13 9.85
CA TYR A 61 -13.87 -8.92 11.24
C TYR A 61 -14.33 -7.50 11.56
N LYS A 62 -14.43 -6.63 10.56
CA LYS A 62 -14.84 -5.22 10.74
C LYS A 62 -16.25 -4.92 10.21
N GLY A 63 -17.10 -5.93 10.11
CA GLY A 63 -18.50 -5.76 9.67
C GLY A 63 -18.69 -5.57 8.16
N GLN A 64 -17.65 -5.76 7.34
CA GLN A 64 -17.79 -5.75 5.88
C GLN A 64 -18.61 -6.97 5.41
N SER A 65 -19.52 -6.76 4.47
CA SER A 65 -20.41 -7.81 3.94
C SER A 65 -19.64 -9.00 3.33
N ALA A 66 -18.56 -8.72 2.60
CA ALA A 66 -17.70 -9.74 2.00
C ALA A 66 -16.95 -10.59 3.04
N GLY A 67 -16.72 -10.09 4.25
CA GLY A 67 -16.01 -10.81 5.30
C GLY A 67 -16.69 -12.10 5.72
N ARG A 68 -18.02 -12.10 5.80
CA ARG A 68 -18.79 -13.31 6.14
C ARG A 68 -18.64 -14.40 5.07
N VAL A 69 -18.69 -14.01 3.80
CA VAL A 69 -18.50 -14.94 2.67
C VAL A 69 -17.10 -15.54 2.70
N LEU A 70 -16.07 -14.73 2.91
CA LEU A 70 -14.70 -15.19 3.03
C LEU A 70 -14.54 -16.21 4.17
N LEU A 71 -15.05 -15.93 5.36
CA LEU A 71 -14.97 -16.85 6.50
C LEU A 71 -15.73 -18.15 6.27
N GLN A 72 -16.86 -18.11 5.56
CA GLN A 72 -17.60 -19.32 5.16
C GLN A 72 -16.78 -20.22 4.22
N ARG A 73 -16.01 -19.63 3.31
CA ARG A 73 -15.11 -20.37 2.40
C ARG A 73 -13.99 -21.07 3.17
N PHE A 74 -13.38 -20.40 4.14
CA PHE A 74 -12.39 -21.05 5.05
C PHE A 74 -13.03 -22.16 5.86
N LYS A 75 -14.22 -21.95 6.42
CA LYS A 75 -14.95 -22.98 7.16
C LYS A 75 -15.25 -24.19 6.30
N ALA A 76 -15.68 -24.00 5.04
CA ALA A 76 -16.01 -25.07 4.12
C ALA A 76 -14.77 -25.86 3.66
N GLY A 77 -13.62 -25.19 3.47
CA GLY A 77 -12.38 -25.81 2.99
C GLY A 77 -11.46 -26.34 4.12
N GLY A 78 -11.70 -25.98 5.36
CA GLY A 78 -10.82 -26.34 6.48
C GLY A 78 -9.50 -25.56 6.50
N GLY A 79 -9.34 -24.53 5.67
CA GLY A 79 -8.17 -23.67 5.65
C GLY A 79 -8.09 -22.71 6.83
N THR A 80 -7.04 -21.90 6.88
CA THR A 80 -6.80 -20.95 7.96
C THR A 80 -6.53 -19.55 7.40
N LEU A 81 -7.21 -18.54 7.92
CA LEU A 81 -6.89 -17.14 7.66
C LEU A 81 -5.95 -16.61 8.75
N LEU A 82 -4.76 -16.17 8.34
CA LEU A 82 -3.83 -15.38 9.13
C LEU A 82 -3.94 -13.93 8.67
N ASP A 83 -4.84 -13.18 9.31
CA ASP A 83 -5.17 -11.83 8.87
C ASP A 83 -4.08 -10.84 9.32
N LEU A 84 -3.37 -10.25 8.34
CA LEU A 84 -2.33 -9.25 8.56
C LEU A 84 -2.83 -8.00 9.29
N GLU A 85 -4.14 -7.74 9.26
CA GLU A 85 -4.72 -6.62 9.98
C GLU A 85 -4.57 -6.73 11.50
N TYR A 86 -4.50 -7.96 12.00
CA TYR A 86 -4.36 -8.28 13.42
C TYR A 86 -2.97 -8.75 13.82
N LEU A 87 -2.00 -8.70 12.89
CA LEU A 87 -0.61 -9.00 13.20
C LEU A 87 -0.01 -7.85 14.01
N THR A 88 0.25 -8.10 15.29
CA THR A 88 0.84 -7.13 16.23
C THR A 88 2.15 -7.64 16.79
N ASP A 89 3.01 -6.70 17.20
CA ASP A 89 4.19 -7.00 18.00
C ASP A 89 3.84 -7.20 19.49
N GLU A 90 4.86 -7.41 20.31
CA GLU A 90 4.71 -7.66 21.77
C GLU A 90 4.09 -6.45 22.50
N THR A 91 4.14 -5.26 21.93
CA THR A 91 3.53 -4.04 22.50
C THR A 91 2.09 -3.83 22.06
N GLY A 92 1.54 -4.72 21.22
CA GLY A 92 0.22 -4.59 20.63
C GLY A 92 0.18 -3.66 19.40
N ARG A 93 1.33 -3.17 18.92
CA ARG A 93 1.40 -2.31 17.73
C ARG A 93 1.30 -3.16 16.47
N ARG A 94 0.46 -2.74 15.52
CA ARG A 94 0.34 -3.41 14.22
C ARG A 94 1.69 -3.45 13.48
N VAL A 95 2.12 -4.64 13.09
CA VAL A 95 3.33 -4.88 12.28
C VAL A 95 3.06 -4.58 10.80
N ALA A 96 2.01 -5.20 10.25
CA ALA A 96 1.58 -4.99 8.88
C ALA A 96 0.59 -3.80 8.84
N ALA A 97 1.04 -2.66 8.38
CA ALA A 97 0.20 -1.47 8.24
C ALA A 97 0.75 -0.59 7.11
N PHE A 98 -0.15 -0.02 6.34
CA PHE A 98 0.20 1.07 5.44
C PHE A 98 0.65 2.26 6.28
N GLY A 99 1.63 3.01 5.79
CA GLY A 99 2.17 4.09 6.59
C GLY A 99 3.02 5.04 5.76
N TYR A 100 4.33 4.97 5.91
CA TYR A 100 5.28 5.91 5.31
C TYR A 100 5.02 6.15 3.81
N TRP A 101 4.95 5.09 2.99
CA TRP A 101 4.74 5.23 1.55
C TRP A 101 3.35 5.75 1.18
N ALA A 102 2.33 5.52 2.01
CA ALA A 102 1.02 6.12 1.81
C ALA A 102 1.06 7.65 2.00
N GLY A 103 1.79 8.12 3.01
CA GLY A 103 2.02 9.55 3.23
C GLY A 103 2.88 10.19 2.14
N PHE A 104 3.96 9.51 1.75
CA PHE A 104 4.84 9.96 0.69
C PHE A 104 4.10 10.13 -0.64
N ALA A 105 3.35 9.11 -1.06
CA ALA A 105 2.55 9.17 -2.29
C ALA A 105 1.38 10.16 -2.18
N GLY A 106 0.72 10.23 -1.03
CA GLY A 106 -0.37 11.19 -0.80
C GLY A 106 0.10 12.64 -0.90
N ALA A 107 1.26 12.97 -0.31
CA ALA A 107 1.87 14.28 -0.45
C ALA A 107 2.29 14.58 -1.91
N ALA A 108 2.78 13.55 -2.63
CA ALA A 108 3.10 13.70 -4.06
C ALA A 108 1.88 14.10 -4.89
N VAL A 109 0.74 13.44 -4.65
CA VAL A 109 -0.53 13.80 -5.31
C VAL A 109 -0.95 15.21 -4.94
N ALA A 110 -0.84 15.61 -3.68
CA ALA A 110 -1.17 16.96 -3.23
C ALA A 110 -0.31 18.03 -3.94
N VAL A 111 1.00 17.78 -4.09
CA VAL A 111 1.91 18.68 -4.82
C VAL A 111 1.54 18.77 -6.30
N LYS A 112 1.21 17.65 -6.96
CA LYS A 112 0.71 17.65 -8.34
C LYS A 112 -0.58 18.47 -8.48
N CYS A 113 -1.51 18.30 -7.57
CA CYS A 113 -2.75 19.08 -7.55
C CYS A 113 -2.48 20.58 -7.39
N TRP A 114 -1.60 20.94 -6.45
CA TRP A 114 -1.20 22.32 -6.24
C TRP A 114 -0.53 22.93 -7.48
N ALA A 115 0.39 22.22 -8.11
CA ALA A 115 1.06 22.67 -9.32
C ALA A 115 0.09 22.90 -10.49
N ALA A 116 -0.84 21.95 -10.68
CA ALA A 116 -1.89 22.09 -11.70
C ALA A 116 -2.81 23.28 -11.43
N GLN A 117 -3.25 23.47 -10.20
CA GLN A 117 -4.06 24.62 -9.79
C GLN A 117 -3.33 25.94 -10.00
N THR A 118 -2.06 26.02 -9.64
CA THR A 118 -1.23 27.22 -9.85
C THR A 118 -1.09 27.60 -11.32
N ARG A 119 -1.14 26.59 -12.22
CA ARG A 119 -1.11 26.78 -13.68
C ARG A 119 -2.49 26.92 -14.31
N GLU A 120 -3.56 26.88 -13.53
CA GLU A 120 -4.95 26.85 -14.02
C GLU A 120 -5.20 25.70 -15.02
N GLN A 121 -4.61 24.52 -14.75
CA GLN A 121 -4.70 23.34 -15.58
C GLN A 121 -5.37 22.17 -14.83
N PRO A 122 -6.02 21.24 -15.54
CA PRO A 122 -6.49 20.01 -14.93
C PRO A 122 -5.32 19.15 -14.44
N VAL A 123 -5.53 18.42 -13.34
CA VAL A 123 -4.56 17.44 -12.85
C VAL A 123 -4.45 16.28 -13.84
N ALA A 124 -3.24 15.98 -14.29
CA ALA A 124 -2.99 14.83 -15.14
C ALA A 124 -3.26 13.50 -14.40
N PRO A 125 -3.61 12.42 -15.11
CA PRO A 125 -3.76 11.09 -14.50
C PRO A 125 -2.53 10.70 -13.69
N ILE A 126 -2.76 10.16 -12.50
CA ILE A 126 -1.69 9.68 -11.63
C ILE A 126 -1.31 8.26 -12.06
N THR A 127 -0.05 8.06 -12.39
CA THR A 127 0.51 6.76 -12.79
C THR A 127 1.56 6.28 -11.80
N PRO A 128 1.81 4.96 -11.69
CA PRO A 128 2.87 4.42 -10.86
C PRO A 128 4.25 4.89 -11.33
N TYR A 129 5.16 5.11 -10.37
CA TYR A 129 6.57 5.39 -10.61
C TYR A 129 7.43 4.18 -10.25
N PRO A 130 8.55 3.96 -10.94
CA PRO A 130 9.43 2.81 -10.65
C PRO A 130 10.07 2.88 -9.25
N ASN A 131 10.28 4.08 -8.73
CA ASN A 131 10.83 4.31 -7.38
C ASN A 131 10.59 5.76 -6.92
N ALA A 132 10.89 6.02 -5.64
CA ALA A 132 10.71 7.33 -5.01
C ALA A 132 11.56 8.43 -5.66
N ASP A 133 12.77 8.11 -6.11
CA ASP A 133 13.66 9.11 -6.71
C ASP A 133 13.15 9.57 -8.08
N ALA A 134 12.57 8.65 -8.86
CA ALA A 134 11.94 9.02 -10.14
C ALA A 134 10.73 9.94 -9.91
N LEU A 135 9.88 9.62 -8.94
CA LEU A 135 8.75 10.46 -8.55
C LEU A 135 9.22 11.83 -8.08
N THR A 136 10.23 11.89 -7.20
CA THR A 136 10.73 13.15 -6.64
C THR A 136 11.35 14.05 -7.73
N ARG A 137 12.11 13.48 -8.67
CA ARG A 137 12.67 14.25 -9.80
C ARG A 137 11.59 14.82 -10.71
N ASP A 138 10.57 14.01 -11.02
CA ASP A 138 9.45 14.46 -11.86
C ASP A 138 8.68 15.60 -11.19
N LEU A 139 8.38 15.46 -9.90
CA LEU A 139 7.73 16.52 -9.12
C LEU A 139 8.58 17.78 -9.03
N ALA A 140 9.88 17.66 -8.80
CA ALA A 140 10.78 18.82 -8.76
C ALA A 140 10.76 19.60 -10.08
N ALA A 141 10.77 18.87 -11.21
CA ALA A 141 10.64 19.50 -12.53
C ALA A 141 9.24 20.13 -12.73
N GLU A 142 8.19 19.47 -12.23
CA GLU A 142 6.82 19.96 -12.33
C GLU A 142 6.57 21.25 -11.54
N ILE A 143 7.22 21.43 -10.38
CA ILE A 143 7.07 22.64 -9.56
C ILE A 143 8.11 23.73 -9.86
N ASP A 144 9.06 23.47 -10.74
CA ASP A 144 10.09 24.43 -11.09
C ASP A 144 9.47 25.73 -11.63
N GLY A 145 9.95 26.85 -11.11
CA GLY A 145 9.46 28.18 -11.47
C GLY A 145 8.10 28.59 -10.86
N LEU A 146 7.42 27.71 -10.12
CA LEU A 146 6.14 28.04 -9.48
C LEU A 146 6.30 28.64 -8.07
N GLY A 147 7.51 28.64 -7.52
CA GLY A 147 7.73 28.82 -6.09
C GLY A 147 7.38 27.53 -5.32
N ALA A 148 7.59 27.53 -4.01
CA ALA A 148 7.24 26.40 -3.15
C ALA A 148 6.06 26.77 -2.26
N PRO A 149 5.04 25.90 -2.11
CA PRO A 149 3.98 26.11 -1.13
C PRO A 149 4.50 25.87 0.28
N ASP A 150 3.82 26.39 1.28
CA ASP A 150 3.94 25.90 2.66
C ASP A 150 3.03 24.69 2.85
N ALA A 151 3.51 23.64 3.51
CA ALA A 151 2.74 22.43 3.80
C ALA A 151 2.47 22.32 5.30
N LEU A 152 1.22 22.00 5.66
CA LEU A 152 0.82 21.59 7.00
C LEU A 152 0.60 20.08 7.00
N VAL A 153 1.31 19.35 7.86
CA VAL A 153 1.16 17.92 8.05
C VAL A 153 0.61 17.65 9.45
N ILE A 154 -0.64 17.17 9.52
CA ILE A 154 -1.29 16.77 10.78
C ILE A 154 -1.03 15.29 11.02
N GLY A 155 -0.62 14.93 12.24
CA GLY A 155 -0.10 13.59 12.56
C GLY A 155 1.32 13.39 12.05
N ALA A 156 2.15 14.44 12.06
CA ALA A 156 3.47 14.51 11.45
C ALA A 156 4.46 13.47 12.01
N LEU A 157 4.33 13.07 13.27
CA LEU A 157 5.18 12.06 13.91
C LEU A 157 4.71 10.62 13.63
N GLY A 158 3.54 10.46 13.04
CA GLY A 158 2.99 9.15 12.68
C GLY A 158 3.67 8.56 11.44
N ARG A 159 3.37 7.27 11.16
CA ARG A 159 3.91 6.54 9.98
C ARG A 159 3.57 7.23 8.66
N VAL A 160 2.35 7.75 8.53
CA VAL A 160 1.88 8.44 7.31
C VAL A 160 2.48 9.83 7.25
N GLY A 161 2.37 10.61 8.33
CA GLY A 161 2.86 11.98 8.39
C GLY A 161 4.37 12.09 8.12
N SER A 162 5.17 11.15 8.63
CA SER A 162 6.61 11.13 8.38
C SER A 162 6.94 10.96 6.89
N GLY A 163 6.18 10.14 6.15
CA GLY A 163 6.36 9.98 4.71
C GLY A 163 5.99 11.25 3.93
N ALA A 164 4.89 11.92 4.34
CA ALA A 164 4.48 13.19 3.74
C ALA A 164 5.52 14.30 3.98
N ALA A 165 6.02 14.41 5.20
CA ALA A 165 7.05 15.39 5.56
C ALA A 165 8.36 15.15 4.81
N ASP A 166 8.77 13.87 4.64
CA ASP A 166 9.98 13.52 3.89
C ASP A 166 9.88 13.94 2.41
N LEU A 167 8.76 13.63 1.73
CA LEU A 167 8.58 14.09 0.35
C LEU A 167 8.67 15.61 0.23
N CYS A 168 7.95 16.33 1.08
CA CYS A 168 7.99 17.79 1.09
C CYS A 168 9.42 18.31 1.28
N GLY A 169 10.17 17.72 2.24
CA GLY A 169 11.57 18.06 2.48
C GLY A 169 12.47 17.83 1.27
N ARG A 170 12.30 16.72 0.55
CA ARG A 170 13.04 16.42 -0.69
C ARG A 170 12.76 17.43 -1.81
N LEU A 171 11.58 18.04 -1.82
CA LEU A 171 11.19 19.06 -2.78
C LEU A 171 11.50 20.49 -2.30
N GLY A 172 12.12 20.67 -1.15
CA GLY A 172 12.39 21.98 -0.57
C GLY A 172 11.14 22.72 -0.08
N ILE A 173 10.02 22.03 0.06
CA ILE A 173 8.76 22.57 0.59
C ILE A 173 8.86 22.66 2.11
N LYS A 174 8.57 23.85 2.65
CA LYS A 174 8.56 24.08 4.11
C LYS A 174 7.38 23.35 4.74
N VAL A 175 7.67 22.54 5.77
CA VAL A 175 6.67 21.76 6.49
C VAL A 175 6.43 22.33 7.88
N THR A 176 5.17 22.57 8.21
CA THR A 176 4.69 22.75 9.58
C THR A 176 4.08 21.43 10.03
N GLY A 177 4.72 20.74 10.99
CA GLY A 177 4.22 19.47 11.53
C GLY A 177 3.38 19.71 12.77
N TRP A 178 2.16 19.20 12.77
CA TRP A 178 1.29 19.14 13.95
C TRP A 178 1.04 17.68 14.33
N ASP A 179 0.98 17.44 15.65
CA ASP A 179 0.63 16.14 16.22
C ASP A 179 -0.31 16.33 17.41
N MET A 180 -0.45 15.30 18.26
CA MET A 180 -1.37 15.35 19.40
C MET A 180 -1.11 16.56 20.32
N LYS A 181 0.15 16.99 20.46
CA LYS A 181 0.52 18.11 21.31
C LYS A 181 -0.01 19.44 20.78
N GLU A 182 0.01 19.65 19.48
CA GLU A 182 -0.46 20.88 18.82
C GLU A 182 -1.97 20.87 18.58
N THR A 183 -2.63 19.71 18.65
CA THR A 183 -4.06 19.54 18.39
C THR A 183 -4.89 19.25 19.64
N ALA A 184 -4.25 19.04 20.80
CA ALA A 184 -4.96 18.86 22.07
C ALA A 184 -5.48 20.22 22.59
N HIS A 185 -6.78 20.39 22.61
CA HIS A 185 -7.53 21.50 23.24
C HIS A 185 -8.36 20.98 24.40
#